data_fa6b649a2c51e37cdb26c70ee1c5c93d
#
_entry.id   fa6b649a2c51e37cdb26c70ee1c5c93d
#
_cell.length_a   1.000
_cell.length_b   1.000
_cell.length_c   1.000
_cell.angle_alpha   90.00
_cell.angle_beta   90.00
_cell.angle_gamma   90.00
#
_symmetry.space_group_name_H-M   'P 1'
#
loop_
_entity.id
_entity.type
_entity.pdbx_description
1 polymer ?
#
loop_
_entity_poly.entity_id
_entity_poly.type
_entity_poly.pdbx_seq_one_letter_code
_entity_poly.pdbx_strand_id
1 'polypeptide(L)'
;MKRTIEPYLWLLFSGGGVAAALVLPVLVLLFGVLMPLGVIDWPTVGHLRALLDNVLVRLALLVVIVLCLFHAAHRIRFTSEELFGIARYDLLIAVLCYGGAIVGGVTGALLLF
;
A
#
# COMPACT_ATOMS: atom_id res chain seq x y z
N MET A 1 -3.02 -31.82 -11.28
CA MET A 1 -3.70 -30.50 -11.40
C MET A 1 -2.85 -29.47 -10.68
N LYS A 2 -2.23 -28.59 -11.42
CA LYS A 2 -1.46 -27.51 -10.81
C LYS A 2 -2.48 -26.53 -10.19
N ARG A 3 -2.54 -26.47 -8.89
CA ARG A 3 -3.27 -25.40 -8.21
C ARG A 3 -2.45 -24.12 -8.38
N THR A 4 -2.91 -23.24 -9.22
CA THR A 4 -2.27 -21.94 -9.39
C THR A 4 -2.69 -21.04 -8.26
N ILE A 5 -1.74 -20.35 -7.65
CA ILE A 5 -1.99 -19.28 -6.67
C ILE A 5 -2.38 -17.97 -7.36
N GLU A 6 -2.37 -17.97 -8.69
CA GLU A 6 -2.70 -16.79 -9.51
C GLU A 6 -4.02 -16.12 -9.16
N PRO A 7 -5.16 -16.83 -8.95
CA PRO A 7 -6.42 -16.18 -8.57
C PRO A 7 -6.32 -15.39 -7.27
N TYR A 8 -5.55 -15.89 -6.29
CA TYR A 8 -5.34 -15.21 -5.01
C TYR A 8 -4.45 -13.97 -5.17
N LEU A 9 -3.44 -14.05 -6.02
CA LEU A 9 -2.58 -12.90 -6.35
C LEU A 9 -3.37 -11.81 -7.08
N TRP A 10 -4.24 -12.19 -8.03
CA TRP A 10 -5.12 -11.26 -8.71
C TRP A 10 -6.13 -10.61 -7.77
N LEU A 11 -6.69 -11.39 -6.83
CA LEU A 11 -7.59 -10.85 -5.82
C LEU A 11 -6.87 -9.85 -4.91
N LEU A 12 -5.65 -10.19 -4.47
CA LEU A 12 -4.81 -9.31 -3.67
C LEU A 12 -4.45 -8.02 -4.42
N PHE A 13 -4.08 -8.13 -5.68
CA PHE A 13 -3.79 -7.00 -6.56
C PHE A 13 -5.03 -6.09 -6.73
N SER A 14 -6.18 -6.68 -7.04
CA SER A 14 -7.44 -5.94 -7.21
C SER A 14 -7.86 -5.27 -5.90
N GLY A 15 -7.79 -5.98 -4.78
CA GLY A 15 -8.06 -5.44 -3.45
C GLY A 15 -7.15 -4.26 -3.11
N GLY A 16 -5.87 -4.35 -3.46
CA GLY A 16 -4.90 -3.27 -3.29
C GLY A 16 -5.25 -2.05 -4.12
N GLY A 17 -5.67 -2.24 -5.37
CA GLY A 17 -6.14 -1.15 -6.24
C GLY A 17 -7.38 -0.46 -5.71
N VAL A 18 -8.35 -1.22 -5.22
CA VAL A 18 -9.56 -0.67 -4.59
C VAL A 18 -9.21 0.10 -3.31
N ALA A 19 -8.39 -0.47 -2.44
CA ALA A 19 -7.94 0.21 -1.22
C ALA A 19 -7.23 1.52 -1.53
N ALA A 20 -6.30 1.51 -2.49
CA ALA A 20 -5.60 2.71 -2.93
C ALA A 20 -6.54 3.76 -3.51
N ALA A 21 -7.49 3.36 -4.36
CA ALA A 21 -8.44 4.26 -5.00
C ALA A 21 -9.43 4.90 -4.01
N LEU A 22 -9.76 4.22 -2.91
CA LEU A 22 -10.67 4.75 -1.88
C LEU A 22 -9.92 5.60 -0.85
N VAL A 23 -8.75 5.15 -0.41
CA VAL A 23 -8.04 5.77 0.73
C VAL A 23 -7.15 6.91 0.30
N LEU A 24 -6.34 6.74 -0.75
CA LEU A 24 -5.35 7.75 -1.14
C LEU A 24 -5.95 9.09 -1.57
N PRO A 25 -7.02 9.15 -2.38
CA PRO A 25 -7.63 10.44 -2.72
C PRO A 25 -8.18 11.19 -1.50
N VAL A 26 -8.75 10.48 -0.53
CA VAL A 26 -9.23 11.08 0.72
C VAL A 26 -8.06 11.66 1.52
N LEU A 27 -6.96 10.92 1.67
CA LEU A 27 -5.77 11.40 2.37
C LEU A 27 -5.14 12.60 1.66
N VAL A 28 -5.04 12.56 0.34
CA VAL A 28 -4.53 13.69 -0.46
C VAL A 28 -5.43 14.91 -0.30
N LEU A 29 -6.74 14.74 -0.35
CA LEU A 29 -7.69 15.84 -0.16
C LEU A 29 -7.56 16.45 1.24
N LEU A 30 -7.54 15.63 2.28
CA LEU A 30 -7.44 16.10 3.66
C LEU A 30 -6.09 16.76 3.96
N PHE A 31 -5.01 16.01 3.80
CA PHE A 31 -3.66 16.44 4.21
C PHE A 31 -2.94 17.30 3.16
N GLY A 32 -3.28 17.13 1.90
CA GLY A 32 -2.65 17.84 0.78
C GLY A 32 -3.36 19.12 0.35
N VAL A 33 -4.64 19.25 0.66
CA VAL A 33 -5.46 20.40 0.20
C VAL A 33 -6.15 21.10 1.36
N LEU A 34 -7.06 20.43 2.06
CA LEU A 34 -7.96 21.11 3.01
C LEU A 34 -7.24 21.61 4.26
N MET A 35 -6.33 20.83 4.83
CA MET A 35 -5.55 21.25 6.00
C MET A 35 -4.53 22.35 5.65
N PRO A 36 -3.74 22.27 4.57
CA PRO A 36 -2.85 23.36 4.18
C PRO A 36 -3.56 24.66 3.84
N LEU A 37 -4.78 24.59 3.30
CA LEU A 37 -5.61 25.77 3.03
C LEU A 37 -6.32 26.34 4.26
N GLY A 38 -6.23 25.69 5.43
CA GLY A 38 -6.88 26.12 6.65
C GLY A 38 -8.40 25.88 6.69
N VAL A 39 -8.91 25.03 5.78
CA VAL A 39 -10.35 24.67 5.76
C VAL A 39 -10.69 23.71 6.90
N ILE A 40 -9.74 22.84 7.24
CA ILE A 40 -9.82 21.88 8.35
C ILE A 40 -8.54 22.00 9.17
N ASP A 41 -8.69 21.96 10.49
CA ASP A 41 -7.55 21.99 11.41
C ASP A 41 -6.73 20.70 11.35
N TRP A 42 -5.43 20.83 11.57
CA TRP A 42 -4.53 19.69 11.70
C TRP A 42 -4.88 18.87 12.95
N PRO A 43 -4.90 17.54 12.86
CA PRO A 43 -5.15 16.72 14.04
C PRO A 43 -4.03 16.91 15.07
N THR A 44 -4.39 16.96 16.33
CA THR A 44 -3.41 17.03 17.43
C THR A 44 -2.69 15.69 17.58
N VAL A 45 -1.46 15.73 18.12
CA VAL A 45 -0.70 14.50 18.44
C VAL A 45 -1.47 13.59 19.38
N GLY A 46 -2.21 14.17 20.35
CA GLY A 46 -3.07 13.41 21.26
C GLY A 46 -4.19 12.67 20.54
N HIS A 47 -4.84 13.31 19.57
CA HIS A 47 -5.87 12.66 18.77
C HIS A 47 -5.31 11.52 17.92
N LEU A 48 -4.17 11.74 17.26
CA LEU A 48 -3.51 10.70 16.47
C LEU A 48 -3.08 9.50 17.34
N ARG A 49 -2.54 9.76 18.53
CA ARG A 49 -2.20 8.70 19.49
C ARG A 49 -3.43 7.90 19.91
N ALA A 50 -4.52 8.57 20.27
CA ALA A 50 -5.75 7.91 20.65
C ALA A 50 -6.31 7.00 19.54
N LEU A 51 -6.21 7.43 18.27
CA LEU A 51 -6.57 6.58 17.13
C LEU A 51 -5.65 5.36 17.02
N LEU A 52 -4.34 5.55 17.15
CA LEU A 52 -3.35 4.47 17.04
C LEU A 52 -3.30 3.55 18.27
N ASP A 53 -3.86 3.94 19.40
CA ASP A 53 -4.02 3.05 20.56
C ASP A 53 -5.12 2.01 20.34
N ASN A 54 -6.02 2.24 19.39
CA ASN A 54 -7.03 1.28 19.02
C ASN A 54 -6.45 0.19 18.10
N VAL A 55 -6.47 -1.06 18.57
CA VAL A 55 -5.93 -2.20 17.81
C VAL A 55 -6.63 -2.41 16.46
N LEU A 56 -7.93 -2.14 16.37
CA LEU A 56 -8.66 -2.27 15.10
C LEU A 56 -8.19 -1.23 14.06
N VAL A 57 -7.87 -0.02 14.50
CA VAL A 57 -7.30 1.03 13.63
C VAL A 57 -5.92 0.61 13.14
N ARG A 58 -5.07 0.08 14.03
CA ARG A 58 -3.74 -0.43 13.62
C ARG A 58 -3.84 -1.55 12.61
N LEU A 59 -4.73 -2.52 12.84
CA LEU A 59 -4.96 -3.63 11.91
C LEU A 59 -5.48 -3.14 10.57
N ALA A 60 -6.45 -2.23 10.56
CA ALA A 60 -6.99 -1.64 9.32
C ALA A 60 -5.90 -0.89 8.55
N LEU A 61 -5.09 -0.08 9.22
CA LEU A 61 -3.95 0.61 8.60
C LEU A 61 -2.93 -0.37 8.02
N LEU A 62 -2.59 -1.41 8.75
CA LEU A 62 -1.64 -2.42 8.28
C LEU A 62 -2.16 -3.13 7.03
N VAL A 63 -3.44 -3.52 7.02
CA VAL A 63 -4.07 -4.14 5.84
C VAL A 63 -4.02 -3.20 4.64
N VAL A 64 -4.38 -1.94 4.80
CA VAL A 64 -4.32 -0.94 3.72
C VAL A 64 -2.90 -0.76 3.21
N ILE A 65 -1.92 -0.61 4.11
CA ILE A 65 -0.51 -0.45 3.74
C ILE A 65 -0.01 -1.66 2.94
N VAL A 66 -0.25 -2.87 3.42
CA VAL A 66 0.18 -4.11 2.74
C VAL A 66 -0.48 -4.24 1.38
N LEU A 67 -1.79 -4.03 1.28
CA LEU A 67 -2.50 -4.10 0.01
C LEU A 67 -1.99 -3.07 -1.01
N CYS A 68 -1.77 -1.83 -0.58
CA CYS A 68 -1.23 -0.78 -1.45
C CYS A 68 0.20 -1.09 -1.90
N LEU A 69 1.05 -1.60 -1.01
CA LEU A 69 2.43 -1.97 -1.35
C LEU A 69 2.48 -3.10 -2.38
N PHE A 70 1.68 -4.15 -2.21
CA PHE A 70 1.62 -5.25 -3.19
C PHE A 70 1.03 -4.80 -4.52
N HIS A 71 0.01 -3.96 -4.50
CA HIS A 71 -0.52 -3.36 -5.72
C HIS A 71 0.54 -2.55 -6.46
N ALA A 72 1.26 -1.68 -5.75
CA ALA A 72 2.34 -0.88 -6.32
C ALA A 72 3.47 -1.76 -6.87
N ALA A 73 3.91 -2.76 -6.12
CA ALA A 73 4.95 -3.71 -6.54
C ALA A 73 4.58 -4.41 -7.84
N HIS A 74 3.35 -4.90 -7.93
CA HIS A 74 2.85 -5.58 -9.13
C HIS A 74 2.79 -4.61 -10.33
N ARG A 75 2.28 -3.40 -10.14
CA ARG A 75 2.23 -2.38 -11.19
C ARG A 75 3.62 -1.95 -11.65
N ILE A 76 4.52 -1.68 -10.73
CA ILE A 76 5.88 -1.26 -11.04
C ILE A 76 6.60 -2.36 -11.82
N ARG A 77 6.47 -3.63 -11.40
CA ARG A 77 7.06 -4.76 -12.12
C ARG A 77 6.66 -4.77 -13.58
N PHE A 78 5.37 -4.95 -13.86
CA PHE A 78 4.89 -5.09 -15.24
C PHE A 78 5.06 -3.83 -16.07
N THR A 79 4.82 -2.65 -15.50
CA THR A 79 5.01 -1.38 -16.20
C THR A 79 6.49 -1.17 -16.56
N SER A 80 7.41 -1.51 -15.68
CA SER A 80 8.85 -1.39 -15.96
C SER A 80 9.28 -2.34 -17.08
N GLU A 81 8.80 -3.57 -17.05
CA GLU A 81 9.11 -4.57 -18.07
C GLU A 81 8.62 -4.16 -19.45
N GLU A 82 7.40 -3.64 -19.54
CA GLU A 82 6.81 -3.18 -20.79
C GLU A 82 7.46 -1.89 -21.30
N LEU A 83 7.62 -0.89 -20.44
CA LEU A 83 8.12 0.44 -20.82
C LEU A 83 9.59 0.41 -21.27
N PHE A 84 10.41 -0.37 -20.56
CA PHE A 84 11.86 -0.42 -20.83
C PHE A 84 12.27 -1.65 -21.64
N GLY A 85 11.35 -2.55 -21.98
CA GLY A 85 11.63 -3.77 -22.70
C GLY A 85 12.60 -4.72 -21.98
N ILE A 86 12.55 -4.73 -20.65
CA ILE A 86 13.50 -5.46 -19.78
C ILE A 86 12.92 -6.75 -19.21
N ALA A 87 11.93 -7.32 -19.86
CA ALA A 87 11.28 -8.57 -19.40
C ALA A 87 12.26 -9.74 -19.20
N ARG A 88 13.43 -9.71 -19.83
CA ARG A 88 14.51 -10.68 -19.60
C ARG A 88 15.02 -10.70 -18.15
N TYR A 89 14.80 -9.64 -17.41
CA TYR A 89 15.17 -9.50 -16.00
C TYR A 89 13.99 -9.69 -15.05
N ASP A 90 12.89 -10.30 -15.52
CA ASP A 90 11.65 -10.47 -14.78
C ASP A 90 11.86 -10.96 -13.34
N LEU A 91 12.69 -11.99 -13.17
CA LEU A 91 12.96 -12.53 -11.83
C LEU A 91 13.62 -11.51 -10.90
N LEU A 92 14.59 -10.74 -11.39
CA LEU A 92 15.26 -9.71 -10.61
C LEU A 92 14.29 -8.59 -10.23
N ILE A 93 13.49 -8.12 -11.19
CA ILE A 93 12.50 -7.08 -11.00
C ILE A 93 11.44 -7.55 -10.01
N ALA A 94 10.96 -8.78 -10.15
CA ALA A 94 10.01 -9.39 -9.22
C ALA A 94 10.57 -9.45 -7.79
N VAL A 95 11.80 -9.92 -7.62
CA VAL A 95 12.44 -9.99 -6.28
C VAL A 95 12.57 -8.60 -5.66
N LEU A 96 12.99 -7.60 -6.43
CA LEU A 96 13.12 -6.23 -5.93
C LEU A 96 11.75 -5.63 -5.56
N CYS A 97 10.75 -5.75 -6.43
CA CYS A 97 9.42 -5.17 -6.20
C CYS A 97 8.69 -5.84 -5.04
N TYR A 98 8.56 -7.16 -5.07
CA TYR A 98 7.85 -7.88 -4.02
C TYR A 98 8.65 -7.97 -2.72
N GLY A 99 9.98 -8.08 -2.80
CA GLY A 99 10.86 -7.97 -1.65
C GLY A 99 10.74 -6.63 -0.95
N GLY A 100 10.70 -5.54 -1.71
CA GLY A 100 10.44 -4.20 -1.20
C GLY A 100 9.06 -4.08 -0.53
N ALA A 101 8.03 -4.67 -1.12
CA ALA A 101 6.68 -4.70 -0.54
C ALA A 101 6.64 -5.47 0.79
N ILE A 102 7.32 -6.62 0.87
CA ILE A 102 7.42 -7.41 2.10
C ILE A 102 8.17 -6.64 3.18
N VAL A 103 9.31 -6.06 2.86
CA VAL A 103 10.10 -5.24 3.81
C VAL A 103 9.28 -4.04 4.29
N GLY A 104 8.59 -3.34 3.39
CA GLY A 104 7.70 -2.24 3.74
C GLY A 104 6.54 -2.67 4.64
N GLY A 105 5.92 -3.80 4.36
CA GLY A 105 4.84 -4.37 5.17
C GLY A 105 5.30 -4.78 6.56
N VAL A 106 6.45 -5.44 6.67
CA VAL A 106 7.05 -5.80 7.97
C VAL A 106 7.43 -4.55 8.76
N THR A 107 8.04 -3.58 8.13
CA THR A 107 8.37 -2.29 8.76
C THR A 107 7.09 -1.60 9.27
N GLY A 108 6.05 -1.55 8.47
CA GLY A 108 4.74 -1.01 8.87
C GLY A 108 4.17 -1.74 10.09
N ALA A 109 4.23 -3.06 10.12
CA ALA A 109 3.80 -3.86 11.27
C ALA A 109 4.61 -3.54 12.54
N LEU A 110 5.92 -3.46 12.41
CA LEU A 110 6.81 -3.14 13.56
C LEU A 110 6.61 -1.72 14.10
N LEU A 111 6.25 -0.76 13.23
CA LEU A 111 5.98 0.61 13.64
C LEU A 111 4.58 0.78 14.27
N LEU A 112 3.62 -0.03 13.86
CA LEU A 112 2.25 0.03 14.38
C LEU A 112 2.07 -0.75 15.69
N PHE A 113 2.83 -1.80 15.89
CA PHE A 113 2.76 -2.69 17.03
C PHE A 113 4.07 -2.77 17.82
#